data_4cd85679822542af4e01107482a87546
#
_entry.id   4cd85679822542af4e01107482a87546
#
_cell.length_a   1.000
_cell.length_b   1.000
_cell.length_c   1.000
_cell.angle_alpha   90.00
_cell.angle_beta   90.00
_cell.angle_gamma   90.00
#
_symmetry.space_group_name_H-M   'P 1'
#
loop_
_entity.id
_entity.type
_entity.pdbx_description
1 polymer ?
#
loop_
_entity_poly.entity_id
_entity_poly.type
_entity_poly.pdbx_seq_one_letter_code
_entity_poly.pdbx_strand_id
1 'polypeptide(L)'
;MVTKTIAITMGDPAGIGPEIIVKALCEDELNGAPLVVVGCLKTLKRLQDKGLAEGVTFRAIAEVAEARFAPGVIHVIDEPLAQPDALEPGKVQAQAGDLAYRCVKRATALAMKGDVHAIATAPLNKEALHLAGHNYPGHTELLATLTESRDYAMVLYTDKLKVIHVSTHIALRKFLDTLNGQRVETVIGIADRFLKRVGFTQPRIAVAGVNPHAGENGLFGDEEIRIVSPAIENMKAKGIDVYGPCPPDTVFLQAYEGQYNMVVAMYHDQGHIPLKLLGFYDGVNITAGLPFIRTSADHGTAFDIAWTGKAKSESMAVSIKLAMKLA
;
A
#
# COMPACT_ATOMS: atom_id res chain seq x y z
N MET A 1 -12.47 10.10 -22.20
CA MET A 1 -12.18 9.45 -20.89
C MET A 1 -11.44 10.46 -20.05
N VAL A 2 -11.81 10.63 -18.78
CA VAL A 2 -11.06 11.49 -17.86
C VAL A 2 -9.73 10.81 -17.58
N THR A 3 -8.63 11.53 -17.77
CA THR A 3 -7.29 11.02 -17.48
C THR A 3 -7.15 10.82 -15.97
N LYS A 4 -6.98 9.57 -15.51
CA LYS A 4 -6.84 9.25 -14.09
C LYS A 4 -5.41 9.56 -13.62
N THR A 5 -5.25 10.63 -12.88
CA THR A 5 -3.96 11.06 -12.33
C THR A 5 -3.67 10.36 -10.99
N ILE A 6 -2.43 9.92 -10.79
CA ILE A 6 -1.96 9.27 -9.56
C ILE A 6 -0.98 10.20 -8.85
N ALA A 7 -1.14 10.39 -7.54
CA ALA A 7 -0.17 11.06 -6.71
C ALA A 7 0.88 10.08 -6.17
N ILE A 8 2.14 10.48 -6.20
CA ILE A 8 3.26 9.70 -5.65
C ILE A 8 3.85 10.51 -4.50
N THR A 9 3.81 10.02 -3.28
CA THR A 9 4.44 10.70 -2.15
C THR A 9 5.91 10.37 -2.06
N MET A 10 6.75 11.39 -1.82
CA MET A 10 8.22 11.25 -1.80
C MET A 10 8.71 10.31 -0.69
N GLY A 11 7.96 10.13 0.40
CA GLY A 11 8.41 9.42 1.58
C GLY A 11 9.48 10.21 2.33
N ASP A 12 10.40 9.49 3.01
CA ASP A 12 11.53 10.14 3.69
C ASP A 12 12.58 10.61 2.67
N PRO A 13 12.82 11.93 2.56
CA PRO A 13 13.75 12.48 1.57
C PRO A 13 15.22 12.10 1.83
N ALA A 14 15.59 11.70 3.07
CA ALA A 14 16.92 11.23 3.40
C ALA A 14 17.14 9.74 3.07
N GLY A 15 16.07 9.01 2.74
CA GLY A 15 16.09 7.61 2.30
C GLY A 15 16.19 7.46 0.79
N ILE A 16 15.88 6.25 0.31
CA ILE A 16 15.87 5.92 -1.13
C ILE A 16 14.62 6.43 -1.88
N GLY A 17 13.59 6.93 -1.16
CA GLY A 17 12.31 7.35 -1.75
C GLY A 17 12.45 8.25 -2.97
N PRO A 18 13.17 9.38 -2.91
CA PRO A 18 13.37 10.26 -4.05
C PRO A 18 14.06 9.58 -5.24
N GLU A 19 15.07 8.75 -4.98
CA GLU A 19 15.84 8.04 -6.01
C GLU A 19 14.97 7.00 -6.75
N ILE A 20 14.25 6.16 -6.02
CA ILE A 20 13.42 5.11 -6.63
C ILE A 20 12.23 5.67 -7.41
N ILE A 21 11.68 6.82 -6.98
CA ILE A 21 10.61 7.50 -7.72
C ILE A 21 11.13 7.98 -9.08
N VAL A 22 12.26 8.68 -9.10
CA VAL A 22 12.83 9.18 -10.36
C VAL A 22 13.14 8.03 -11.31
N LYS A 23 13.80 6.96 -10.82
CA LYS A 23 14.10 5.77 -11.62
C LYS A 23 12.84 5.12 -12.16
N ALA A 24 11.81 4.92 -11.33
CA ALA A 24 10.55 4.34 -11.77
C ALA A 24 9.87 5.19 -12.86
N LEU A 25 9.84 6.52 -12.69
CA LEU A 25 9.22 7.44 -13.66
C LEU A 25 9.99 7.58 -14.97
N CYS A 26 11.22 7.08 -15.04
CA CYS A 26 12.01 6.98 -16.28
C CYS A 26 11.76 5.66 -17.05
N GLU A 27 11.05 4.68 -16.45
CA GLU A 27 10.68 3.45 -17.17
C GLU A 27 9.67 3.77 -18.30
N ASP A 28 9.79 3.13 -19.46
CA ASP A 28 9.01 3.42 -20.66
C ASP A 28 7.50 3.51 -20.42
N GLU A 29 6.95 2.60 -19.61
CA GLU A 29 5.51 2.56 -19.33
C GLU A 29 5.02 3.69 -18.42
N LEU A 30 5.89 4.28 -17.62
CA LEU A 30 5.58 5.35 -16.66
C LEU A 30 6.03 6.72 -17.15
N ASN A 31 6.91 6.76 -18.14
CA ASN A 31 7.50 7.98 -18.68
C ASN A 31 6.46 8.80 -19.47
N GLY A 32 6.04 9.92 -18.90
CA GLY A 32 4.97 10.76 -19.46
C GLY A 32 3.55 10.32 -19.08
N ALA A 33 3.39 9.29 -18.25
CA ALA A 33 2.09 8.90 -17.71
C ALA A 33 1.49 10.00 -16.80
N PRO A 34 0.18 9.98 -16.53
CA PRO A 34 -0.49 10.98 -15.68
C PRO A 34 -0.16 10.82 -14.20
N LEU A 35 1.07 11.17 -13.83
CA LEU A 35 1.66 11.00 -12.52
C LEU A 35 2.15 12.35 -11.99
N VAL A 36 1.88 12.65 -10.71
CA VAL A 36 2.38 13.82 -10.01
C VAL A 36 3.10 13.40 -8.75
N VAL A 37 4.27 13.98 -8.50
CA VAL A 37 5.04 13.74 -7.27
C VAL A 37 4.66 14.79 -6.24
N VAL A 38 4.29 14.38 -5.04
CA VAL A 38 4.14 15.27 -3.88
C VAL A 38 5.41 15.16 -3.05
N GLY A 39 6.24 16.20 -3.06
CA GLY A 39 7.55 16.16 -2.44
C GLY A 39 8.35 17.44 -2.58
N CYS A 40 9.58 17.47 -2.05
CA CYS A 40 10.44 18.63 -2.11
C CYS A 40 11.18 18.73 -3.45
N LEU A 41 10.86 19.76 -4.23
CA LEU A 41 11.51 20.00 -5.53
C LEU A 41 13.01 20.18 -5.39
N LYS A 42 13.47 20.89 -4.34
CA LYS A 42 14.90 21.11 -4.11
C LYS A 42 15.64 19.80 -3.82
N THR A 43 15.00 18.86 -3.11
CA THR A 43 15.55 17.51 -2.90
C THR A 43 15.76 16.78 -4.22
N LEU A 44 14.76 16.82 -5.11
CA LEU A 44 14.87 16.19 -6.44
C LEU A 44 15.96 16.82 -7.31
N LYS A 45 16.10 18.15 -7.28
CA LYS A 45 17.22 18.85 -7.97
C LYS A 45 18.57 18.45 -7.42
N ARG A 46 18.71 18.29 -6.10
CA ARG A 46 19.97 17.79 -5.50
C ARG A 46 20.33 16.36 -5.95
N LEU A 47 19.34 15.49 -6.24
CA LEU A 47 19.60 14.20 -6.88
C LEU A 47 20.14 14.39 -8.30
N GLN A 48 19.60 15.33 -9.05
CA GLN A 48 20.04 15.65 -10.41
C GLN A 48 21.48 16.15 -10.40
N ASP A 49 21.85 17.03 -9.46
CA ASP A 49 23.23 17.52 -9.28
C ASP A 49 24.23 16.40 -8.94
N LYS A 50 23.72 15.27 -8.41
CA LYS A 50 24.52 14.05 -8.15
C LYS A 50 24.54 13.06 -9.32
N GLY A 51 23.94 13.37 -10.46
CA GLY A 51 23.83 12.46 -11.61
C GLY A 51 22.81 11.33 -11.43
N LEU A 52 21.91 11.44 -10.45
CA LEU A 52 20.90 10.40 -10.15
C LEU A 52 19.53 10.67 -10.80
N ALA A 53 19.39 11.72 -11.61
CA ALA A 53 18.18 12.12 -12.30
C ALA A 53 18.49 12.73 -13.68
N GLU A 54 19.38 12.09 -14.44
CA GLU A 54 19.79 12.57 -15.75
C GLU A 54 18.60 12.49 -16.75
N GLY A 55 18.55 13.45 -17.67
CA GLY A 55 17.52 13.51 -18.71
C GLY A 55 16.11 13.86 -18.23
N VAL A 56 15.92 14.18 -16.94
CA VAL A 56 14.64 14.54 -16.35
C VAL A 56 14.52 16.04 -16.13
N THR A 57 13.34 16.60 -16.47
CA THR A 57 12.97 17.97 -16.13
C THR A 57 11.94 17.98 -15.01
N PHE A 58 12.28 18.54 -13.84
CA PHE A 58 11.32 18.74 -12.76
C PHE A 58 10.58 20.05 -12.93
N ARG A 59 9.24 19.98 -12.96
CA ARG A 59 8.35 21.14 -13.09
C ARG A 59 7.47 21.26 -11.85
N ALA A 60 7.63 22.36 -11.11
CA ALA A 60 6.69 22.70 -10.03
C ALA A 60 5.32 23.05 -10.60
N ILE A 61 4.28 22.56 -9.93
CA ILE A 61 2.88 22.91 -10.17
C ILE A 61 2.20 23.18 -8.83
N ALA A 62 1.25 24.11 -8.80
CA ALA A 62 0.44 24.36 -7.60
C ALA A 62 -0.76 23.42 -7.52
N GLU A 63 -1.36 23.12 -8.68
CA GLU A 63 -2.54 22.28 -8.83
C GLU A 63 -2.33 21.17 -9.89
N VAL A 64 -2.98 20.03 -9.70
CA VAL A 64 -2.90 18.87 -10.60
C VAL A 64 -3.33 19.23 -12.02
N ALA A 65 -4.31 20.14 -12.16
CA ALA A 65 -4.82 20.60 -13.45
C ALA A 65 -3.79 21.33 -14.33
N GLU A 66 -2.70 21.83 -13.74
CA GLU A 66 -1.60 22.50 -14.47
C GLU A 66 -0.67 21.50 -15.15
N ALA A 67 -0.73 20.21 -14.78
CA ALA A 67 0.17 19.20 -15.31
C ALA A 67 -0.03 19.02 -16.83
N ARG A 68 1.09 18.97 -17.55
CA ARG A 68 1.17 18.65 -18.97
C ARG A 68 2.13 17.48 -19.12
N PHE A 69 1.55 16.27 -19.07
CA PHE A 69 2.30 15.03 -19.06
C PHE A 69 3.04 14.84 -20.38
N ALA A 70 4.35 14.63 -20.29
CA ALA A 70 5.22 14.38 -21.42
C ALA A 70 6.44 13.56 -20.98
N PRO A 71 7.02 12.74 -21.84
CA PRO A 71 8.24 11.99 -21.52
C PRO A 71 9.37 12.90 -21.02
N GLY A 72 10.10 12.46 -20.00
CA GLY A 72 11.19 13.20 -19.37
C GLY A 72 10.75 14.38 -18.48
N VAL A 73 9.45 14.61 -18.30
CA VAL A 73 8.94 15.68 -17.41
C VAL A 73 8.26 15.09 -16.19
N ILE A 74 8.75 15.42 -15.00
CA ILE A 74 8.15 15.05 -13.73
C ILE A 74 7.51 16.29 -13.09
N HIS A 75 6.19 16.27 -12.93
CA HIS A 75 5.45 17.33 -12.25
C HIS A 75 5.50 17.14 -10.75
N VAL A 76 5.83 18.21 -10.03
CA VAL A 76 6.02 18.19 -8.57
C VAL A 76 5.09 19.19 -7.91
N ILE A 77 4.22 18.70 -7.03
CA ILE A 77 3.53 19.53 -6.05
C ILE A 77 4.51 19.73 -4.91
N ASP A 78 5.09 20.92 -4.84
CA ASP A 78 6.23 21.19 -3.96
C ASP A 78 5.80 21.34 -2.49
N GLU A 79 6.38 20.49 -1.67
CA GLU A 79 6.34 20.57 -0.20
C GLU A 79 7.77 20.87 0.27
N PRO A 80 8.12 22.15 0.53
CA PRO A 80 9.51 22.51 0.77
C PRO A 80 10.00 22.04 2.14
N LEU A 81 11.27 21.61 2.21
CA LEU A 81 12.00 21.46 3.47
C LEU A 81 12.35 22.83 4.04
N ALA A 82 12.36 22.95 5.36
CA ALA A 82 12.80 24.18 6.03
C ALA A 82 14.29 24.49 5.76
N GLN A 83 15.12 23.45 5.78
CA GLN A 83 16.55 23.52 5.54
C GLN A 83 17.01 22.44 4.56
N PRO A 84 16.67 22.56 3.26
CA PRO A 84 16.92 21.49 2.29
C PRO A 84 18.41 21.21 2.06
N ASP A 85 19.28 22.20 2.25
CA ASP A 85 20.74 22.04 2.12
C ASP A 85 21.36 21.29 3.32
N ALA A 86 20.71 21.34 4.49
CA ALA A 86 21.11 20.61 5.68
C ALA A 86 20.58 19.18 5.72
N LEU A 87 19.82 18.74 4.70
CA LEU A 87 19.38 17.36 4.62
C LEU A 87 20.57 16.44 4.32
N GLU A 88 20.83 15.50 5.22
CA GLU A 88 21.88 14.48 5.08
C GLU A 88 21.27 13.14 4.68
N PRO A 89 21.54 12.63 3.46
CA PRO A 89 21.09 11.30 3.05
C PRO A 89 21.60 10.21 3.99
N GLY A 90 20.78 9.18 4.23
CA GLY A 90 21.12 8.05 5.09
C GLY A 90 21.05 8.32 6.59
N LYS A 91 20.54 9.48 7.01
CA LYS A 91 20.40 9.83 8.44
C LYS A 91 18.95 10.10 8.82
N VAL A 92 18.58 9.67 10.02
CA VAL A 92 17.28 9.99 10.61
C VAL A 92 17.24 11.46 11.01
N GLN A 93 16.25 12.21 10.54
CA GLN A 93 16.13 13.64 10.77
C GLN A 93 14.66 14.06 10.90
N ALA A 94 14.35 14.89 11.90
CA ALA A 94 12.98 15.38 12.13
C ALA A 94 12.41 16.11 10.90
N GLN A 95 13.20 16.97 10.22
CA GLN A 95 12.71 17.66 9.01
C GLN A 95 12.32 16.71 7.88
N ALA A 96 12.99 15.55 7.78
CA ALA A 96 12.67 14.51 6.79
C ALA A 96 11.35 13.79 7.13
N GLY A 97 11.15 13.48 8.41
CA GLY A 97 9.89 12.93 8.91
C GLY A 97 8.71 13.90 8.74
N ASP A 98 8.90 15.20 9.03
CA ASP A 98 7.89 16.21 8.81
C ASP A 98 7.50 16.33 7.32
N LEU A 99 8.49 16.36 6.43
CA LEU A 99 8.20 16.38 4.98
C LEU A 99 7.42 15.14 4.56
N ALA A 100 7.82 13.95 5.00
CA ALA A 100 7.10 12.71 4.67
C ALA A 100 5.64 12.78 5.11
N TYR A 101 5.37 13.27 6.33
CA TYR A 101 4.01 13.52 6.83
C TYR A 101 3.24 14.50 5.93
N ARG A 102 3.83 15.67 5.62
CA ARG A 102 3.18 16.70 4.79
C ARG A 102 2.86 16.20 3.39
N CYS A 103 3.77 15.42 2.78
CA CYS A 103 3.54 14.81 1.47
C CYS A 103 2.32 13.86 1.51
N VAL A 104 2.22 13.00 2.51
CA VAL A 104 1.06 12.10 2.67
C VAL A 104 -0.22 12.90 2.92
N LYS A 105 -0.18 13.89 3.80
CA LYS A 105 -1.33 14.78 4.08
C LYS A 105 -1.80 15.51 2.83
N ARG A 106 -0.89 16.08 2.04
CA ARG A 106 -1.20 16.78 0.79
C ARG A 106 -1.81 15.84 -0.25
N ALA A 107 -1.18 14.68 -0.48
CA ALA A 107 -1.69 13.68 -1.41
C ALA A 107 -3.09 13.17 -1.00
N THR A 108 -3.31 12.96 0.32
CA THR A 108 -4.62 12.57 0.84
C THR A 108 -5.68 13.66 0.55
N ALA A 109 -5.36 14.93 0.79
CA ALA A 109 -6.29 16.03 0.49
C ALA A 109 -6.65 16.09 -1.01
N LEU A 110 -5.69 15.87 -1.90
CA LEU A 110 -5.92 15.82 -3.35
C LEU A 110 -6.81 14.63 -3.74
N ALA A 111 -6.59 13.45 -3.12
CA ALA A 111 -7.40 12.27 -3.38
C ALA A 111 -8.83 12.41 -2.84
N MET A 112 -9.00 13.00 -1.67
CA MET A 112 -10.32 13.27 -1.09
C MET A 112 -11.12 14.28 -1.90
N LYS A 113 -10.46 15.24 -2.54
CA LYS A 113 -11.07 16.23 -3.44
C LYS A 113 -11.38 15.65 -4.83
N GLY A 114 -10.77 14.52 -5.20
CA GLY A 114 -10.88 13.91 -6.52
C GLY A 114 -9.93 14.49 -7.58
N ASP A 115 -8.97 15.32 -7.17
CA ASP A 115 -7.93 15.85 -8.07
C ASP A 115 -6.96 14.73 -8.51
N VAL A 116 -6.77 13.72 -7.67
CA VAL A 116 -6.06 12.47 -7.99
C VAL A 116 -6.92 11.25 -7.64
N HIS A 117 -6.70 10.14 -8.34
CA HIS A 117 -7.58 8.95 -8.26
C HIS A 117 -7.01 7.83 -7.40
N ALA A 118 -5.69 7.84 -7.17
CA ALA A 118 -5.01 6.94 -6.26
C ALA A 118 -3.70 7.57 -5.75
N ILE A 119 -3.12 6.96 -4.71
CA ILE A 119 -1.85 7.37 -4.11
C ILE A 119 -0.89 6.18 -4.13
N ALA A 120 0.31 6.37 -4.67
CA ALA A 120 1.43 5.45 -4.49
C ALA A 120 2.43 6.07 -3.49
N THR A 121 2.81 5.33 -2.44
CA THR A 121 3.66 5.89 -1.39
C THR A 121 5.06 5.29 -1.43
N ALA A 122 6.09 6.14 -1.51
CA ALA A 122 7.47 5.74 -1.23
C ALA A 122 7.71 5.60 0.29
N PRO A 123 8.76 4.87 0.70
CA PRO A 123 8.99 4.55 2.12
C PRO A 123 9.18 5.78 3.01
N LEU A 124 8.61 5.76 4.20
CA LEU A 124 8.91 6.72 5.28
C LEU A 124 9.71 6.06 6.40
N ASN A 125 10.43 6.87 7.17
CA ASN A 125 11.11 6.44 8.38
C ASN A 125 10.25 6.78 9.61
N LYS A 126 9.92 5.77 10.43
CA LYS A 126 9.04 5.93 11.59
C LYS A 126 9.69 6.76 12.69
N GLU A 127 10.99 6.58 12.91
CA GLU A 127 11.75 7.35 13.90
C GLU A 127 11.81 8.83 13.52
N ALA A 128 12.12 9.13 12.25
CA ALA A 128 12.09 10.50 11.73
C ALA A 128 10.71 11.15 11.87
N LEU A 129 9.63 10.38 11.60
CA LEU A 129 8.26 10.81 11.77
C LEU A 129 7.96 11.16 13.23
N HIS A 130 8.36 10.31 14.17
CA HIS A 130 8.18 10.55 15.61
C HIS A 130 9.03 11.72 16.12
N LEU A 131 10.28 11.87 15.65
CA LEU A 131 11.13 13.04 15.98
C LEU A 131 10.52 14.35 15.49
N ALA A 132 9.72 14.31 14.44
CA ALA A 132 8.96 15.45 13.95
C ALA A 132 7.66 15.72 14.72
N GLY A 133 7.34 14.90 15.74
CA GLY A 133 6.12 15.03 16.53
C GLY A 133 4.89 14.34 15.95
N HIS A 134 5.05 13.58 14.87
CA HIS A 134 3.97 12.83 14.22
C HIS A 134 3.96 11.38 14.70
N ASN A 135 3.18 11.07 15.73
CA ASN A 135 3.16 9.77 16.41
C ASN A 135 2.26 8.74 15.70
N TYR A 136 2.67 8.29 14.50
CA TYR A 136 1.98 7.24 13.74
C TYR A 136 2.87 6.01 13.58
N PRO A 137 2.30 4.78 13.71
CA PRO A 137 3.04 3.53 13.49
C PRO A 137 3.50 3.33 12.03
N GLY A 138 2.81 3.98 11.08
CA GLY A 138 3.12 3.89 9.66
C GLY A 138 2.12 4.61 8.76
N HIS A 139 2.24 4.39 7.45
CA HIS A 139 1.36 4.99 6.45
C HIS A 139 -0.10 4.62 6.64
N THR A 140 -0.39 3.37 7.01
CA THR A 140 -1.76 2.85 7.10
C THR A 140 -2.56 3.61 8.15
N GLU A 141 -2.01 3.74 9.36
CA GLU A 141 -2.65 4.44 10.47
C GLU A 141 -2.72 5.95 10.23
N LEU A 142 -1.67 6.53 9.62
CA LEU A 142 -1.67 7.93 9.22
C LEU A 142 -2.78 8.22 8.21
N LEU A 143 -2.87 7.43 7.14
CA LEU A 143 -3.92 7.59 6.12
C LEU A 143 -5.32 7.35 6.67
N ALA A 144 -5.49 6.32 7.51
CA ALA A 144 -6.77 6.04 8.18
C ALA A 144 -7.22 7.24 9.04
N THR A 145 -6.29 7.85 9.79
CA THR A 145 -6.59 9.06 10.58
C THR A 145 -6.96 10.24 9.69
N LEU A 146 -6.18 10.50 8.63
CA LEU A 146 -6.42 11.63 7.71
C LEU A 146 -7.73 11.50 6.92
N THR A 147 -8.23 10.28 6.73
CA THR A 147 -9.48 9.98 6.01
C THR A 147 -10.63 9.62 6.93
N GLU A 148 -10.44 9.66 8.25
CA GLU A 148 -11.42 9.22 9.27
C GLU A 148 -11.92 7.78 9.04
N SER A 149 -11.09 6.95 8.38
CA SER A 149 -11.41 5.55 8.08
C SER A 149 -11.22 4.69 9.33
N ARG A 150 -12.32 4.11 9.84
CA ARG A 150 -12.30 3.23 11.03
C ARG A 150 -11.96 1.79 10.67
N ASP A 151 -12.43 1.34 9.52
CA ASP A 151 -12.32 -0.03 9.05
C ASP A 151 -11.38 -0.11 7.85
N TYR A 152 -10.17 -0.60 8.08
CA TYR A 152 -9.17 -0.82 7.05
C TYR A 152 -8.45 -2.15 7.26
N ALA A 153 -7.85 -2.68 6.20
CA ALA A 153 -7.08 -3.91 6.24
C ALA A 153 -5.95 -3.87 5.20
N MET A 154 -4.88 -4.61 5.49
CA MET A 154 -3.79 -4.81 4.56
C MET A 154 -4.19 -5.85 3.52
N VAL A 155 -4.00 -5.51 2.26
CA VAL A 155 -4.08 -6.42 1.11
C VAL A 155 -2.69 -6.58 0.52
N LEU A 156 -2.27 -7.80 0.32
CA LEU A 156 -1.18 -8.14 -0.60
C LEU A 156 -1.79 -8.53 -1.94
N TYR A 157 -1.33 -7.90 -2.99
CA TYR A 157 -1.91 -8.04 -4.32
C TYR A 157 -0.86 -8.47 -5.33
N THR A 158 -1.15 -9.56 -6.02
CA THR A 158 -0.61 -9.88 -7.35
C THR A 158 -1.78 -10.08 -8.31
N ASP A 159 -1.52 -10.13 -9.61
CA ASP A 159 -2.61 -10.39 -10.57
C ASP A 159 -3.29 -11.74 -10.33
N LYS A 160 -2.54 -12.77 -9.91
CA LYS A 160 -3.05 -14.12 -9.71
C LYS A 160 -3.56 -14.39 -8.29
N LEU A 161 -2.90 -13.83 -7.27
CA LEU A 161 -3.27 -14.08 -5.87
C LEU A 161 -3.47 -12.75 -5.13
N LYS A 162 -4.59 -12.62 -4.45
CA LYS A 162 -4.92 -11.48 -3.60
C LYS A 162 -5.26 -11.98 -2.22
N VAL A 163 -4.61 -11.42 -1.21
CA VAL A 163 -4.79 -11.82 0.19
C VAL A 163 -5.06 -10.60 1.05
N ILE A 164 -6.13 -10.63 1.83
CA ILE A 164 -6.44 -9.61 2.83
C ILE A 164 -6.32 -10.21 4.23
N HIS A 165 -5.87 -9.44 5.20
CA HIS A 165 -5.51 -9.95 6.52
C HIS A 165 -6.46 -9.47 7.62
N VAL A 166 -6.92 -10.40 8.45
CA VAL A 166 -7.66 -10.09 9.69
C VAL A 166 -6.74 -9.41 10.69
N SER A 167 -5.51 -9.92 10.80
CA SER A 167 -4.46 -9.39 11.67
C SER A 167 -3.10 -9.40 10.94
N THR A 168 -2.20 -8.46 11.32
CA THR A 168 -0.88 -8.35 10.68
C THR A 168 0.25 -8.37 11.72
N HIS A 169 0.72 -7.22 12.17
CA HIS A 169 1.96 -7.05 12.93
C HIS A 169 1.77 -7.21 14.45
N ILE A 170 1.21 -8.35 14.87
CA ILE A 170 1.09 -8.72 16.28
C ILE A 170 1.60 -10.16 16.52
N ALA A 171 2.00 -10.47 17.74
CA ALA A 171 2.43 -11.82 18.10
C ALA A 171 1.29 -12.82 17.85
N LEU A 172 1.60 -14.03 17.36
CA LEU A 172 0.62 -15.06 17.04
C LEU A 172 -0.27 -15.41 18.26
N ARG A 173 0.31 -15.48 19.46
CA ARG A 173 -0.48 -15.66 20.70
C ARG A 173 -1.48 -14.51 20.90
N LYS A 174 -1.03 -13.25 20.71
CA LYS A 174 -1.90 -12.09 20.83
C LYS A 174 -3.03 -12.09 19.80
N PHE A 175 -2.75 -12.58 18.58
CA PHE A 175 -3.78 -12.76 17.56
C PHE A 175 -4.87 -13.71 18.07
N LEU A 176 -4.50 -14.90 18.56
CA LEU A 176 -5.48 -15.87 19.09
C LEU A 176 -6.30 -15.30 20.24
N ASP A 177 -5.66 -14.57 21.17
CA ASP A 177 -6.33 -13.95 22.32
C ASP A 177 -7.32 -12.83 21.91
N THR A 178 -7.12 -12.21 20.76
CA THR A 178 -7.92 -11.05 20.29
C THR A 178 -8.81 -11.34 19.09
N LEU A 179 -8.72 -12.55 18.52
CA LEU A 179 -9.56 -12.96 17.40
C LEU A 179 -11.04 -12.91 17.78
N ASN A 180 -11.83 -12.22 16.98
CA ASN A 180 -13.28 -12.10 17.19
C ASN A 180 -14.03 -12.04 15.87
N GLY A 181 -15.31 -12.44 15.89
CA GLY A 181 -16.16 -12.51 14.71
C GLY A 181 -16.38 -11.16 14.04
N GLN A 182 -16.53 -10.08 14.83
CA GLN A 182 -16.73 -8.74 14.29
C GLN A 182 -15.59 -8.28 13.38
N ARG A 183 -14.33 -8.57 13.76
CA ARG A 183 -13.17 -8.23 12.92
C ARG A 183 -13.14 -9.06 11.65
N VAL A 184 -13.48 -10.36 11.71
CA VAL A 184 -13.58 -11.24 10.54
C VAL A 184 -14.67 -10.71 9.59
N GLU A 185 -15.85 -10.39 10.07
CA GLU A 185 -16.93 -9.78 9.27
C GLU A 185 -16.49 -8.47 8.62
N THR A 186 -15.85 -7.59 9.38
CA THR A 186 -15.31 -6.31 8.90
C THR A 186 -14.38 -6.52 7.72
N VAL A 187 -13.43 -7.46 7.84
CA VAL A 187 -12.43 -7.73 6.79
C VAL A 187 -13.06 -8.37 5.56
N ILE A 188 -14.02 -9.28 5.72
CA ILE A 188 -14.80 -9.84 4.60
C ILE A 188 -15.53 -8.70 3.86
N GLY A 189 -16.17 -7.78 4.60
CA GLY A 189 -16.87 -6.63 4.01
C GLY A 189 -15.91 -5.66 3.29
N ILE A 190 -14.70 -5.45 3.81
CA ILE A 190 -13.65 -4.67 3.12
C ILE A 190 -13.22 -5.38 1.83
N ALA A 191 -13.00 -6.71 1.88
CA ALA A 191 -12.62 -7.52 0.72
C ALA A 191 -13.65 -7.40 -0.42
N ASP A 192 -14.93 -7.53 -0.11
CA ASP A 192 -16.02 -7.40 -1.07
C ASP A 192 -16.05 -6.01 -1.72
N ARG A 193 -16.05 -4.95 -0.90
CA ARG A 193 -16.04 -3.57 -1.41
C ARG A 193 -14.80 -3.26 -2.24
N PHE A 194 -13.64 -3.74 -1.81
CA PHE A 194 -12.38 -3.55 -2.55
C PHE A 194 -12.43 -4.25 -3.90
N LEU A 195 -12.83 -5.52 -3.95
CA LEU A 195 -12.90 -6.28 -5.20
C LEU A 195 -13.92 -5.66 -6.17
N LYS A 196 -15.09 -5.24 -5.69
CA LYS A 196 -16.09 -4.52 -6.51
C LYS A 196 -15.53 -3.21 -7.06
N ARG A 197 -14.81 -2.45 -6.25
CA ARG A 197 -14.16 -1.20 -6.68
C ARG A 197 -13.15 -1.41 -7.78
N VAL A 198 -12.38 -2.51 -7.73
CA VAL A 198 -11.37 -2.83 -8.75
C VAL A 198 -11.92 -3.67 -9.91
N GLY A 199 -13.26 -3.73 -10.07
CA GLY A 199 -13.91 -4.22 -11.27
C GLY A 199 -14.48 -5.64 -11.22
N PHE A 200 -14.44 -6.33 -10.08
CA PHE A 200 -15.13 -7.62 -9.92
C PHE A 200 -16.62 -7.42 -9.67
N THR A 201 -17.48 -7.87 -10.56
CA THR A 201 -18.94 -7.71 -10.41
C THR A 201 -19.53 -8.62 -9.34
N GLN A 202 -19.03 -9.84 -9.24
CA GLN A 202 -19.44 -10.87 -8.27
C GLN A 202 -18.19 -11.52 -7.68
N PRO A 203 -17.51 -10.87 -6.73
CA PRO A 203 -16.27 -11.38 -6.16
C PRO A 203 -16.53 -12.60 -5.27
N ARG A 204 -15.80 -13.69 -5.52
CA ARG A 204 -15.79 -14.90 -4.69
C ARG A 204 -14.66 -14.80 -3.68
N ILE A 205 -15.00 -14.77 -2.38
CA ILE A 205 -14.06 -14.59 -1.29
C ILE A 205 -13.94 -15.88 -0.49
N ALA A 206 -12.72 -16.39 -0.31
CA ALA A 206 -12.46 -17.50 0.59
C ALA A 206 -11.94 -16.99 1.93
N VAL A 207 -12.35 -17.61 3.03
CA VAL A 207 -11.84 -17.32 4.37
C VAL A 207 -11.03 -18.52 4.84
N ALA A 208 -9.74 -18.34 5.07
CA ALA A 208 -8.86 -19.40 5.58
C ALA A 208 -9.24 -19.75 7.02
N GLY A 209 -9.10 -21.00 7.41
CA GLY A 209 -9.17 -21.42 8.80
C GLY A 209 -7.99 -20.88 9.61
N VAL A 210 -8.14 -20.89 10.92
CA VAL A 210 -7.06 -20.57 11.89
C VAL A 210 -6.16 -21.80 12.08
N ASN A 211 -6.82 -22.95 12.26
CA ASN A 211 -6.19 -24.20 12.63
C ASN A 211 -5.94 -25.11 11.41
N PRO A 212 -5.08 -26.14 11.53
CA PRO A 212 -4.90 -27.14 10.49
C PRO A 212 -6.24 -27.73 10.04
N HIS A 213 -6.41 -27.92 8.73
CA HIS A 213 -7.64 -28.44 8.12
C HIS A 213 -8.93 -27.70 8.54
N ALA A 214 -8.80 -26.40 8.84
CA ALA A 214 -9.90 -25.57 9.35
C ALA A 214 -10.56 -26.16 10.62
N GLY A 215 -9.73 -26.68 11.55
CA GLY A 215 -10.14 -27.22 12.82
C GLY A 215 -10.67 -28.64 12.81
N GLU A 216 -10.92 -29.28 11.64
CA GLU A 216 -11.43 -30.65 11.49
C GLU A 216 -12.58 -30.97 12.47
N ASN A 217 -13.65 -30.16 12.38
CA ASN A 217 -14.82 -30.25 13.28
C ASN A 217 -14.49 -30.16 14.79
N GLY A 218 -13.45 -29.41 15.15
CA GLY A 218 -13.03 -29.18 16.54
C GLY A 218 -11.91 -30.12 17.03
N LEU A 219 -11.40 -31.02 16.18
CA LEU A 219 -10.30 -31.90 16.54
C LEU A 219 -8.98 -31.13 16.79
N PHE A 220 -8.73 -30.07 16.02
CA PHE A 220 -7.49 -29.26 16.08
C PHE A 220 -7.72 -27.85 16.61
N GLY A 221 -8.85 -27.59 17.24
CA GLY A 221 -9.26 -26.29 17.77
C GLY A 221 -10.70 -25.97 17.37
N ASP A 222 -11.32 -25.06 18.10
CA ASP A 222 -12.75 -24.73 17.94
C ASP A 222 -13.00 -23.28 17.50
N GLU A 223 -11.93 -22.52 17.16
CA GLU A 223 -12.02 -21.12 16.73
C GLU A 223 -12.85 -20.98 15.46
N GLU A 224 -12.77 -21.94 14.54
CA GLU A 224 -13.61 -21.97 13.35
C GLU A 224 -15.08 -22.08 13.69
N ILE A 225 -15.43 -22.97 14.62
CA ILE A 225 -16.83 -23.22 15.03
C ILE A 225 -17.39 -22.01 15.77
N ARG A 226 -16.62 -21.47 16.74
CA ARG A 226 -17.11 -20.41 17.64
C ARG A 226 -17.04 -19.01 17.04
N ILE A 227 -16.07 -18.75 16.12
CA ILE A 227 -15.75 -17.40 15.68
C ILE A 227 -15.87 -17.24 14.16
N VAL A 228 -15.18 -18.10 13.39
CA VAL A 228 -15.04 -17.87 11.94
C VAL A 228 -16.31 -18.23 11.18
N SER A 229 -16.89 -19.41 11.44
CA SER A 229 -18.09 -19.87 10.75
C SER A 229 -19.30 -18.96 11.00
N PRO A 230 -19.61 -18.53 12.23
CA PRO A 230 -20.68 -17.56 12.46
C PRO A 230 -20.47 -16.23 11.71
N ALA A 231 -19.23 -15.72 11.66
CA ALA A 231 -18.92 -14.50 10.93
C ALA A 231 -19.14 -14.67 9.40
N ILE A 232 -18.76 -15.82 8.84
CA ILE A 232 -19.00 -16.14 7.43
C ILE A 232 -20.51 -16.20 7.15
N GLU A 233 -21.30 -16.89 7.95
CA GLU A 233 -22.73 -17.01 7.76
C GLU A 233 -23.44 -15.64 7.87
N ASN A 234 -23.00 -14.78 8.80
CA ASN A 234 -23.51 -13.41 8.88
C ASN A 234 -23.22 -12.60 7.60
N MET A 235 -22.08 -12.82 6.97
CA MET A 235 -21.73 -12.09 5.75
C MET A 235 -22.43 -12.67 4.51
N LYS A 236 -22.68 -13.99 4.47
CA LYS A 236 -23.56 -14.62 3.46
C LYS A 236 -24.98 -14.07 3.54
N ALA A 237 -25.52 -13.94 4.75
CA ALA A 237 -26.84 -13.36 4.97
C ALA A 237 -26.96 -11.90 4.48
N LYS A 238 -25.82 -11.16 4.44
CA LYS A 238 -25.71 -9.81 3.85
C LYS A 238 -25.51 -9.82 2.32
N GLY A 239 -25.55 -10.99 1.67
CA GLY A 239 -25.46 -11.15 0.22
C GLY A 239 -24.02 -11.15 -0.33
N ILE A 240 -23.00 -11.40 0.51
CA ILE A 240 -21.60 -11.52 0.08
C ILE A 240 -21.34 -12.98 -0.30
N ASP A 241 -20.71 -13.19 -1.47
CA ASP A 241 -20.31 -14.52 -1.95
C ASP A 241 -19.00 -14.94 -1.29
N VAL A 242 -19.12 -15.52 -0.09
CA VAL A 242 -18.02 -15.89 0.79
C VAL A 242 -18.07 -17.36 1.17
N TYR A 243 -16.90 -17.99 1.16
CA TYR A 243 -16.69 -19.43 1.37
C TYR A 243 -15.75 -19.68 2.54
N GLY A 244 -15.98 -20.74 3.28
CA GLY A 244 -15.09 -21.16 4.35
C GLY A 244 -15.83 -21.57 5.64
N PRO A 245 -15.07 -21.79 6.73
CA PRO A 245 -13.60 -21.73 6.77
C PRO A 245 -12.95 -22.80 5.89
N CYS A 246 -12.01 -22.38 5.03
CA CYS A 246 -11.32 -23.27 4.09
C CYS A 246 -10.01 -23.78 4.71
N PRO A 247 -9.57 -25.02 4.42
CA PRO A 247 -8.27 -25.53 4.85
C PRO A 247 -7.13 -24.60 4.40
N PRO A 248 -6.31 -24.07 5.32
CA PRO A 248 -5.31 -23.05 4.98
C PRO A 248 -4.15 -23.56 4.12
N ASP A 249 -3.90 -24.85 4.10
CA ASP A 249 -2.89 -25.51 3.27
C ASP A 249 -3.27 -25.58 1.78
N THR A 250 -4.55 -25.46 1.42
CA THR A 250 -5.04 -25.61 0.03
C THR A 250 -5.70 -24.35 -0.53
N VAL A 251 -6.29 -23.49 0.29
CA VAL A 251 -7.12 -22.36 -0.16
C VAL A 251 -6.34 -21.33 -1.00
N PHE A 252 -5.06 -21.14 -0.73
CA PHE A 252 -4.23 -20.20 -1.50
C PHE A 252 -3.94 -20.71 -2.90
N LEU A 253 -3.74 -22.03 -3.07
CA LEU A 253 -3.60 -22.66 -4.39
C LEU A 253 -4.91 -22.54 -5.17
N GLN A 254 -6.05 -22.82 -4.55
CA GLN A 254 -7.37 -22.68 -5.16
C GLN A 254 -7.63 -21.25 -5.64
N ALA A 255 -7.23 -20.25 -4.85
CA ALA A 255 -7.34 -18.84 -5.23
C ALA A 255 -6.38 -18.49 -6.38
N TYR A 256 -5.14 -18.99 -6.34
CA TYR A 256 -4.17 -18.80 -7.41
C TYR A 256 -4.64 -19.40 -8.75
N GLU A 257 -5.35 -20.53 -8.72
CA GLU A 257 -5.96 -21.20 -9.86
C GLU A 257 -7.29 -20.52 -10.30
N GLY A 258 -7.75 -19.49 -9.60
CA GLY A 258 -8.90 -18.68 -9.98
C GLY A 258 -10.25 -19.17 -9.43
N GLN A 259 -10.26 -20.14 -8.51
CA GLN A 259 -11.50 -20.53 -7.83
C GLN A 259 -12.06 -19.39 -6.97
N TYR A 260 -11.19 -18.61 -6.34
CA TYR A 260 -11.54 -17.44 -5.53
C TYR A 260 -10.81 -16.19 -6.02
N ASN A 261 -11.42 -15.03 -5.84
CA ASN A 261 -10.82 -13.75 -6.23
C ASN A 261 -9.93 -13.16 -5.14
N MET A 262 -10.14 -13.57 -3.88
CA MET A 262 -9.33 -13.13 -2.72
C MET A 262 -9.44 -14.15 -1.59
N VAL A 263 -8.36 -14.28 -0.82
CA VAL A 263 -8.33 -15.04 0.42
C VAL A 263 -8.26 -14.08 1.61
N VAL A 264 -9.15 -14.28 2.59
CA VAL A 264 -9.05 -13.66 3.91
C VAL A 264 -8.15 -14.52 4.76
N ALA A 265 -6.93 -14.07 5.01
CA ALA A 265 -5.96 -14.72 5.89
C ALA A 265 -6.15 -14.22 7.32
N MET A 266 -6.01 -15.11 8.29
CA MET A 266 -6.23 -14.83 9.71
C MET A 266 -5.06 -14.04 10.32
N TYR A 267 -3.83 -14.37 9.95
CA TYR A 267 -2.62 -13.76 10.50
C TYR A 267 -1.56 -13.53 9.42
N HIS A 268 -0.54 -12.76 9.77
CA HIS A 268 0.46 -12.27 8.83
C HIS A 268 1.08 -13.36 7.95
N ASP A 269 1.75 -14.35 8.54
CA ASP A 269 2.52 -15.32 7.78
C ASP A 269 1.64 -16.29 6.98
N GLN A 270 0.39 -16.53 7.43
CA GLN A 270 -0.56 -17.34 6.69
C GLN A 270 -0.80 -16.80 5.26
N GLY A 271 -0.85 -15.48 5.12
CA GLY A 271 -1.07 -14.83 3.81
C GLY A 271 0.21 -14.42 3.10
N HIS A 272 1.23 -13.99 3.85
CA HIS A 272 2.48 -13.50 3.27
C HIS A 272 3.33 -14.62 2.65
N ILE A 273 3.44 -15.78 3.33
CA ILE A 273 4.26 -16.89 2.84
C ILE A 273 3.83 -17.34 1.44
N PRO A 274 2.57 -17.75 1.20
CA PRO A 274 2.16 -18.21 -0.13
C PRO A 274 2.28 -17.11 -1.19
N LEU A 275 1.95 -15.86 -0.87
CA LEU A 275 2.04 -14.78 -1.85
C LEU A 275 3.51 -14.46 -2.20
N LYS A 276 4.39 -14.36 -1.21
CA LYS A 276 5.82 -14.08 -1.45
C LYS A 276 6.53 -15.24 -2.15
N LEU A 277 6.12 -16.46 -1.92
CA LEU A 277 6.64 -17.62 -2.65
C LEU A 277 6.30 -17.57 -4.13
N LEU A 278 5.10 -17.11 -4.48
CA LEU A 278 4.59 -17.05 -5.85
C LEU A 278 4.97 -15.76 -6.59
N GLY A 279 5.14 -14.65 -5.88
CA GLY A 279 5.34 -13.33 -6.47
C GLY A 279 6.13 -12.38 -5.57
N PHE A 280 7.37 -12.75 -5.22
CA PHE A 280 8.21 -11.96 -4.32
C PHE A 280 8.46 -10.53 -4.83
N TYR A 281 8.62 -10.37 -6.14
CA TYR A 281 8.93 -9.09 -6.78
C TYR A 281 7.69 -8.34 -7.28
N ASP A 282 6.55 -9.04 -7.45
CA ASP A 282 5.33 -8.49 -8.03
C ASP A 282 4.27 -8.15 -6.97
N GLY A 283 4.52 -8.53 -5.73
CA GLY A 283 3.61 -8.28 -4.62
C GLY A 283 3.56 -6.81 -4.23
N VAL A 284 2.36 -6.22 -4.27
CA VAL A 284 2.12 -4.84 -3.85
C VAL A 284 1.28 -4.80 -2.59
N ASN A 285 1.69 -3.98 -1.63
CA ASN A 285 0.91 -3.72 -0.44
C ASN A 285 -0.14 -2.63 -0.73
N ILE A 286 -1.41 -2.94 -0.44
CA ILE A 286 -2.54 -2.02 -0.56
C ILE A 286 -3.19 -1.84 0.80
N THR A 287 -3.59 -0.62 1.13
CA THR A 287 -4.49 -0.37 2.26
C THR A 287 -5.92 -0.31 1.76
N ALA A 288 -6.68 -1.38 1.95
CA ALA A 288 -8.11 -1.44 1.62
C ALA A 288 -8.95 -0.84 2.76
N GLY A 289 -10.09 -0.24 2.42
CA GLY A 289 -10.99 0.45 3.35
C GLY A 289 -10.84 1.98 3.34
N LEU A 290 -9.80 2.51 2.69
CA LEU A 290 -9.67 3.94 2.43
C LEU A 290 -10.65 4.39 1.32
N PRO A 291 -11.04 5.69 1.27
CA PRO A 291 -11.92 6.21 0.22
C PRO A 291 -11.29 6.24 -1.17
N PHE A 292 -9.99 6.03 -1.29
CA PHE A 292 -9.23 5.93 -2.54
C PHE A 292 -8.30 4.71 -2.52
N ILE A 293 -7.74 4.37 -3.68
CA ILE A 293 -6.72 3.32 -3.79
C ILE A 293 -5.39 3.85 -3.26
N ARG A 294 -4.77 3.09 -2.35
CA ARG A 294 -3.41 3.37 -1.89
C ARG A 294 -2.54 2.13 -2.06
N THR A 295 -1.46 2.29 -2.81
CA THR A 295 -0.41 1.28 -2.99
C THR A 295 0.89 1.72 -2.34
N SER A 296 1.80 0.80 -2.07
CA SER A 296 3.14 1.12 -1.59
C SER A 296 4.19 0.15 -2.06
N ALA A 297 5.43 0.65 -2.21
CA ALA A 297 6.59 -0.21 -2.27
C ALA A 297 6.69 -1.08 -1.00
N ASP A 298 7.12 -2.33 -1.15
CA ASP A 298 7.20 -3.33 -0.06
C ASP A 298 8.62 -3.41 0.54
N HIS A 299 9.22 -2.24 0.83
CA HIS A 299 10.53 -2.13 1.48
C HIS A 299 10.63 -0.83 2.30
N GLY A 300 11.65 -0.73 3.15
CA GLY A 300 11.93 0.45 3.97
C GLY A 300 12.76 1.52 3.25
N THR A 301 13.23 2.49 4.02
CA THR A 301 13.99 3.66 3.55
C THR A 301 15.42 3.36 3.12
N ALA A 302 15.97 2.19 3.44
CA ALA A 302 17.29 1.70 3.07
C ALA A 302 18.39 2.80 3.13
N PHE A 303 18.55 3.38 4.32
CA PHE A 303 19.46 4.51 4.56
C PHE A 303 20.91 4.23 4.20
N ASP A 304 21.34 2.98 4.29
CA ASP A 304 22.68 2.48 3.95
C ASP A 304 23.07 2.69 2.48
N ILE A 305 22.06 2.69 1.58
CA ILE A 305 22.28 2.90 0.14
C ILE A 305 21.60 4.17 -0.39
N ALA A 306 21.05 5.02 0.49
CA ALA A 306 20.32 6.22 0.08
C ALA A 306 21.24 7.18 -0.73
N TRP A 307 20.75 7.66 -1.86
CA TRP A 307 21.42 8.61 -2.76
C TRP A 307 22.76 8.11 -3.34
N THR A 308 22.94 6.79 -3.45
CA THR A 308 24.15 6.18 -4.02
C THR A 308 23.97 5.67 -5.46
N GLY A 309 22.76 5.74 -6.00
CA GLY A 309 22.42 5.14 -7.30
C GLY A 309 22.18 3.63 -7.25
N LYS A 310 22.33 2.98 -6.10
CA LYS A 310 22.20 1.51 -5.96
C LYS A 310 20.77 1.03 -5.69
N ALA A 311 19.88 1.93 -5.26
CA ALA A 311 18.51 1.57 -4.96
C ALA A 311 17.78 1.10 -6.23
N LYS A 312 17.02 0.02 -6.10
CA LYS A 312 16.21 -0.58 -7.16
C LYS A 312 14.80 0.02 -7.16
N SER A 313 14.25 0.32 -8.34
CA SER A 313 12.94 0.97 -8.50
C SER A 313 11.78 0.02 -8.73
N GLU A 314 12.04 -1.28 -8.96
CA GLU A 314 11.05 -2.25 -9.43
C GLU A 314 9.80 -2.28 -8.55
N SER A 315 9.96 -2.36 -7.23
CA SER A 315 8.83 -2.38 -6.29
C SER A 315 8.00 -1.09 -6.35
N MET A 316 8.66 0.07 -6.51
CA MET A 316 7.98 1.36 -6.65
C MET A 316 7.24 1.45 -7.99
N ALA A 317 7.87 1.01 -9.08
CA ALA A 317 7.27 0.99 -10.41
C ALA A 317 6.04 0.08 -10.46
N VAL A 318 6.13 -1.14 -9.91
CA VAL A 318 4.98 -2.07 -9.83
C VAL A 318 3.86 -1.47 -8.98
N SER A 319 4.19 -0.80 -7.87
CA SER A 319 3.23 -0.10 -7.02
C SER A 319 2.49 1.01 -7.79
N ILE A 320 3.20 1.83 -8.56
CA ILE A 320 2.61 2.91 -9.37
C ILE A 320 1.73 2.32 -10.49
N LYS A 321 2.23 1.33 -11.24
CA LYS A 321 1.47 0.64 -12.31
C LYS A 321 0.17 0.06 -11.76
N LEU A 322 0.23 -0.58 -10.58
CA LEU A 322 -0.96 -1.11 -9.94
C LEU A 322 -1.92 0.01 -9.51
N ALA A 323 -1.43 1.11 -8.96
CA ALA A 323 -2.28 2.26 -8.64
C ALA A 323 -3.02 2.79 -9.87
N MET A 324 -2.33 2.89 -11.01
CA MET A 324 -2.94 3.31 -12.29
C MET A 324 -4.00 2.31 -12.78
N LYS A 325 -3.74 1.01 -12.64
CA LYS A 325 -4.66 -0.07 -13.04
C LYS A 325 -5.95 -0.09 -12.20
N LEU A 326 -5.84 0.18 -10.90
CA LEU A 326 -6.94 0.06 -9.94
C LEU A 326 -7.70 1.39 -9.69
N ALA A 327 -7.19 2.51 -10.14
CA ALA A 327 -7.74 3.84 -9.94
C ALA A 327 -9.11 4.07 -10.61
#